data_421afc2d9f6523766c4b5eca21a4106a
#
_entry.id   421afc2d9f6523766c4b5eca21a4106a
#
_cell.length_a   1.000
_cell.length_b   1.000
_cell.length_c   1.000
_cell.angle_alpha   90.00
_cell.angle_beta   90.00
_cell.angle_gamma   90.00
#
_symmetry.space_group_name_H-M   'P 1'
#
loop_
_entity.id
_entity.type
_entity.pdbx_description
1 polymer ?
#
loop_
_entity_poly.entity_id
_entity_poly.type
_entity_poly.pdbx_seq_one_letter_code
_entity_poly.pdbx_strand_id
1 'polypeptide(L)'
;MMELLSPAGSRAALEAAVQSGADAVYMGFGAFNARRNAKNFTDEEFADAVAYCHLRGVRVFLTLNTLLTDRELPQAAEVLRKASQMGVDAVLVQDWGVLTLAQAVTPDLPIHASTQMSLFTSGGACWAERLGMERVVLARELSREDIANVCRNCGAEIEVFVHGALCMCYSGQCTMSALIGQRSGNRGACAQPCRLPYGVNGPCKNQFPLSLKDANLAAYLQELGDMGVTCLKLEGRMKRPEYVAVITSIYRRLIDERRGPTAAESQALEQAFSRSGFTDGYYRRRKGPTMFGTRPENAPEPKELFAQARAVYENGKENRKIPVNLRLTVKRGEVLRLSGACAVCGGVAIAMATGNDIPEEARNRTVTEEELRQRLSKTGGTVFAADRIEIELDDGLMVSASAVNALRRELLDELAARRTD
;
A
#
# COMPACT_ATOMS: atom_id res chain seq x y z
N MET A 1 -5.86 -9.39 10.47
CA MET A 1 -5.69 -9.66 9.00
C MET A 1 -4.34 -9.08 8.62
N MET A 2 -3.54 -9.76 7.78
CA MET A 2 -2.24 -9.21 7.33
C MET A 2 -2.46 -8.02 6.40
N GLU A 3 -1.65 -6.97 6.60
CA GLU A 3 -1.64 -5.79 5.75
C GLU A 3 -0.92 -6.07 4.42
N LEU A 4 -1.48 -5.62 3.31
CA LEU A 4 -0.84 -5.67 1.99
C LEU A 4 -0.27 -4.30 1.64
N LEU A 5 1.07 -4.20 1.62
CA LEU A 5 1.81 -2.97 1.33
C LEU A 5 2.33 -2.98 -0.10
N SER A 6 1.83 -2.06 -0.93
CA SER A 6 2.14 -1.96 -2.35
C SER A 6 3.05 -0.78 -2.68
N PRO A 7 3.89 -0.90 -3.74
CA PRO A 7 4.74 0.18 -4.18
C PRO A 7 3.96 1.25 -4.95
N ALA A 8 4.27 2.54 -4.71
CA ALA A 8 3.78 3.65 -5.49
C ALA A 8 4.95 4.54 -5.96
N GLY A 9 5.34 4.41 -7.23
CA GLY A 9 6.43 5.17 -7.83
C GLY A 9 5.95 6.30 -8.75
N SER A 10 4.64 6.43 -8.97
CA SER A 10 3.97 7.47 -9.74
C SER A 10 2.49 7.53 -9.36
N ARG A 11 1.78 8.58 -9.77
CA ARG A 11 0.33 8.71 -9.54
C ARG A 11 -0.44 7.51 -10.10
N ALA A 12 -0.19 7.11 -11.32
CA ALA A 12 -0.85 5.95 -11.93
C ALA A 12 -0.54 4.63 -11.18
N ALA A 13 0.69 4.45 -10.66
CA ALA A 13 1.03 3.27 -9.85
C ALA A 13 0.34 3.30 -8.48
N LEU A 14 0.15 4.49 -7.88
CA LEU A 14 -0.63 4.68 -6.66
C LEU A 14 -2.08 4.26 -6.87
N GLU A 15 -2.73 4.79 -7.91
CA GLU A 15 -4.12 4.46 -8.25
C GLU A 15 -4.27 2.96 -8.55
N ALA A 16 -3.33 2.38 -9.30
CA ALA A 16 -3.28 0.95 -9.55
C ALA A 16 -3.20 0.13 -8.25
N ALA A 17 -2.34 0.51 -7.30
CA ALA A 17 -2.22 -0.16 -6.00
C ALA A 17 -3.51 -0.08 -5.19
N VAL A 18 -4.06 1.12 -5.04
CA VAL A 18 -5.27 1.39 -4.24
C VAL A 18 -6.48 0.68 -4.82
N GLN A 19 -6.72 0.82 -6.13
CA GLN A 19 -7.88 0.21 -6.80
C GLN A 19 -7.78 -1.31 -6.92
N SER A 20 -6.57 -1.87 -6.73
CA SER A 20 -6.31 -3.32 -6.70
C SER A 20 -6.34 -3.91 -5.29
N GLY A 21 -6.63 -3.12 -4.24
CA GLY A 21 -6.87 -3.61 -2.89
C GLY A 21 -5.66 -3.56 -1.94
N ALA A 22 -4.69 -2.66 -2.16
CA ALA A 22 -3.65 -2.39 -1.18
C ALA A 22 -4.24 -1.80 0.12
N ASP A 23 -3.74 -2.21 1.28
CA ASP A 23 -4.08 -1.63 2.58
C ASP A 23 -3.18 -0.45 2.92
N ALA A 24 -1.96 -0.46 2.38
CA ALA A 24 -1.02 0.63 2.49
C ALA A 24 -0.16 0.75 1.22
N VAL A 25 0.39 1.94 0.99
CA VAL A 25 1.35 2.20 -0.08
C VAL A 25 2.62 2.81 0.48
N TYR A 26 3.77 2.49 -0.13
CA TYR A 26 5.01 3.17 0.19
C TYR A 26 5.53 3.95 -1.01
N MET A 27 5.87 5.20 -0.77
CA MET A 27 6.26 6.14 -1.81
C MET A 27 7.39 7.06 -1.36
N GLY A 28 8.08 7.66 -2.33
CA GLY A 28 9.12 8.65 -2.08
C GLY A 28 8.57 10.06 -2.28
N PHE A 29 9.01 10.97 -1.43
CA PHE A 29 8.73 12.40 -1.51
C PHE A 29 10.05 13.16 -1.39
N GLY A 30 10.29 14.14 -2.25
CA GLY A 30 11.51 14.90 -2.22
C GLY A 30 12.78 14.06 -2.45
N ALA A 31 13.83 14.33 -1.67
CA ALA A 31 15.12 13.64 -1.71
C ALA A 31 15.20 12.47 -0.71
N PHE A 32 16.35 11.77 -0.69
CA PHE A 32 16.74 10.81 0.35
C PHE A 32 15.96 9.48 0.38
N ASN A 33 15.45 9.00 -0.74
CA ASN A 33 14.82 7.69 -0.83
C ASN A 33 15.64 6.69 -1.67
N ALA A 34 15.50 5.39 -1.37
CA ALA A 34 16.25 4.30 -2.01
C ALA A 34 15.94 4.10 -3.52
N ARG A 35 15.13 4.96 -4.12
CA ARG A 35 14.82 4.99 -5.55
C ARG A 35 14.87 6.43 -6.07
N ARG A 36 16.04 7.08 -5.93
CA ARG A 36 16.29 8.47 -6.33
C ARG A 36 15.89 8.77 -7.79
N ASN A 37 15.97 7.78 -8.67
CA ASN A 37 15.62 7.90 -10.09
C ASN A 37 14.12 7.66 -10.37
N ALA A 38 13.27 7.37 -9.36
CA ALA A 38 11.84 7.34 -9.55
C ALA A 38 11.33 8.79 -9.78
N LYS A 39 10.23 8.93 -10.50
CA LYS A 39 9.54 10.22 -10.64
C LYS A 39 8.95 10.56 -9.27
N ASN A 40 9.67 11.36 -8.47
CA ASN A 40 9.19 11.79 -7.17
C ASN A 40 8.03 12.78 -7.34
N PHE A 41 7.12 12.78 -6.36
CA PHE A 41 5.99 13.70 -6.30
C PHE A 41 6.45 15.11 -5.89
N THR A 42 5.82 16.15 -6.44
CA THR A 42 5.88 17.51 -5.88
C THR A 42 5.15 17.57 -4.54
N ASP A 43 5.24 18.70 -3.81
CA ASP A 43 4.55 18.87 -2.54
C ASP A 43 3.03 18.74 -2.73
N GLU A 44 2.46 19.35 -3.75
CA GLU A 44 1.04 19.30 -4.08
C GLU A 44 0.61 17.89 -4.53
N GLU A 45 1.38 17.30 -5.46
CA GLU A 45 1.10 15.93 -5.93
C GLU A 45 1.14 14.91 -4.78
N PHE A 46 2.03 15.13 -3.80
CA PHE A 46 2.14 14.23 -2.65
C PHE A 46 0.98 14.40 -1.67
N ALA A 47 0.58 15.63 -1.37
CA ALA A 47 -0.59 15.92 -0.54
C ALA A 47 -1.87 15.33 -1.16
N ASP A 48 -2.08 15.53 -2.46
CA ASP A 48 -3.19 14.92 -3.21
C ASP A 48 -3.15 13.38 -3.18
N ALA A 49 -1.94 12.79 -3.22
CA ALA A 49 -1.77 11.34 -3.14
C ALA A 49 -2.14 10.79 -1.76
N VAL A 50 -1.76 11.50 -0.68
CA VAL A 50 -2.15 11.15 0.71
C VAL A 50 -3.66 11.24 0.87
N ALA A 51 -4.29 12.36 0.48
CA ALA A 51 -5.74 12.55 0.55
C ALA A 51 -6.49 11.48 -0.27
N TYR A 52 -6.01 11.15 -1.48
CA TYR A 52 -6.57 10.07 -2.31
C TYR A 52 -6.57 8.72 -1.60
N CYS A 53 -5.46 8.39 -0.91
CA CYS A 53 -5.32 7.15 -0.16
C CYS A 53 -6.22 7.14 1.08
N HIS A 54 -6.18 8.18 1.91
CA HIS A 54 -6.95 8.28 3.14
C HIS A 54 -8.46 8.23 2.88
N LEU A 55 -8.92 8.92 1.83
CA LEU A 55 -10.32 8.83 1.40
C LEU A 55 -10.77 7.38 1.17
N ARG A 56 -9.85 6.50 0.76
CA ARG A 56 -10.10 5.07 0.49
C ARG A 56 -9.65 4.11 1.58
N GLY A 57 -9.24 4.65 2.75
CA GLY A 57 -8.77 3.87 3.88
C GLY A 57 -7.46 3.13 3.62
N VAL A 58 -6.56 3.75 2.84
CA VAL A 58 -5.24 3.23 2.51
C VAL A 58 -4.19 4.09 3.20
N ARG A 59 -3.29 3.46 3.97
CA ARG A 59 -2.20 4.15 4.66
C ARG A 59 -1.06 4.53 3.70
N VAL A 60 -0.35 5.61 4.01
CA VAL A 60 0.79 6.10 3.21
C VAL A 60 2.06 6.10 4.04
N PHE A 61 3.07 5.36 3.59
CA PHE A 61 4.37 5.28 4.25
C PHE A 61 5.44 6.00 3.42
N LEU A 62 6.03 7.04 4.01
CA LEU A 62 7.12 7.77 3.40
C LEU A 62 8.41 6.96 3.43
N THR A 63 9.13 6.88 2.31
CA THR A 63 10.47 6.30 2.29
C THR A 63 11.54 7.40 2.41
N LEU A 64 12.15 7.54 3.58
CA LEU A 64 13.32 8.38 3.88
C LEU A 64 14.48 7.47 4.28
N ASN A 65 14.83 6.52 3.40
CA ASN A 65 15.60 5.33 3.72
C ASN A 65 16.92 5.22 2.95
N THR A 66 17.68 6.31 2.95
CA THR A 66 19.07 6.37 2.48
C THR A 66 19.99 6.85 3.60
N LEU A 67 21.29 6.57 3.49
CA LEU A 67 22.28 7.19 4.37
C LEU A 67 22.43 8.67 4.04
N LEU A 68 22.58 9.50 5.05
CA LEU A 68 22.72 10.96 4.93
C LEU A 68 24.07 11.42 5.49
N THR A 69 24.52 12.55 5.01
CA THR A 69 25.61 13.32 5.62
C THR A 69 25.02 14.37 6.58
N ASP A 70 25.80 14.84 7.54
CA ASP A 70 25.36 15.87 8.50
C ASP A 70 24.81 17.12 7.81
N ARG A 71 25.37 17.48 6.63
CA ARG A 71 24.93 18.63 5.84
C ARG A 71 23.52 18.47 5.25
N GLU A 72 23.04 17.24 5.12
CA GLU A 72 21.73 16.90 4.55
C GLU A 72 20.63 16.80 5.63
N LEU A 73 21.00 16.68 6.92
CA LEU A 73 20.04 16.54 8.02
C LEU A 73 19.02 17.71 8.11
N PRO A 74 19.39 18.99 7.90
CA PRO A 74 18.39 20.08 7.90
C PRO A 74 17.32 19.90 6.81
N GLN A 75 17.70 19.44 5.62
CA GLN A 75 16.75 19.16 4.53
C GLN A 75 15.90 17.95 4.85
N ALA A 76 16.45 16.91 5.49
CA ALA A 76 15.68 15.75 5.93
C ALA A 76 14.65 16.13 7.00
N ALA A 77 14.98 17.06 7.92
CA ALA A 77 14.03 17.59 8.90
C ALA A 77 12.84 18.28 8.24
N GLU A 78 13.09 19.04 7.18
CA GLU A 78 12.04 19.72 6.44
C GLU A 78 11.12 18.71 5.71
N VAL A 79 11.70 17.67 5.11
CA VAL A 79 10.92 16.57 4.49
C VAL A 79 10.03 15.88 5.52
N LEU A 80 10.55 15.60 6.72
CA LEU A 80 9.79 14.98 7.81
C LEU A 80 8.62 15.86 8.26
N ARG A 81 8.86 17.17 8.50
CA ARG A 81 7.80 18.10 8.90
C ARG A 81 6.69 18.20 7.86
N LYS A 82 7.05 18.38 6.60
CA LYS A 82 6.09 18.45 5.49
C LYS A 82 5.27 17.15 5.39
N ALA A 83 5.94 16.01 5.43
CA ALA A 83 5.27 14.71 5.36
C ALA A 83 4.29 14.50 6.53
N SER A 84 4.69 14.86 7.76
CA SER A 84 3.82 14.84 8.93
C SER A 84 2.63 15.78 8.78
N GLN A 85 2.82 16.99 8.28
CA GLN A 85 1.75 17.96 8.01
C GLN A 85 0.79 17.50 6.92
N MET A 86 1.27 16.72 5.94
CA MET A 86 0.45 16.11 4.88
C MET A 86 -0.26 14.82 5.35
N GLY A 87 -0.04 14.39 6.60
CA GLY A 87 -0.74 13.28 7.22
C GLY A 87 -0.20 11.90 6.85
N VAL A 88 1.11 11.73 6.52
CA VAL A 88 1.63 10.37 6.31
C VAL A 88 1.53 9.53 7.57
N ASP A 89 1.25 8.23 7.41
CA ASP A 89 0.98 7.32 8.51
C ASP A 89 2.25 6.73 9.13
N ALA A 90 3.38 6.74 8.43
CA ALA A 90 4.68 6.32 8.97
C ALA A 90 5.84 6.77 8.06
N VAL A 91 7.05 6.74 8.61
CA VAL A 91 8.29 6.94 7.86
C VAL A 91 9.21 5.72 7.94
N LEU A 92 9.71 5.25 6.79
CA LEU A 92 10.74 4.20 6.73
C LEU A 92 12.12 4.82 6.78
N VAL A 93 12.93 4.45 7.75
CA VAL A 93 14.29 4.98 7.96
C VAL A 93 15.36 3.90 7.84
N GLN A 94 16.57 4.31 7.44
CA GLN A 94 17.79 3.49 7.45
C GLN A 94 18.85 4.12 8.34
N ASP A 95 18.98 5.43 8.28
CA ASP A 95 20.04 6.23 8.89
C ASP A 95 19.74 6.55 10.35
N TRP A 96 20.75 6.40 11.22
CA TRP A 96 20.60 6.67 12.66
C TRP A 96 20.38 8.13 12.98
N GLY A 97 21.04 9.03 12.25
CA GLY A 97 20.81 10.45 12.37
C GLY A 97 19.39 10.83 12.00
N VAL A 98 18.85 10.21 10.94
CA VAL A 98 17.44 10.38 10.52
C VAL A 98 16.47 9.82 11.56
N LEU A 99 16.77 8.68 12.20
CA LEU A 99 15.96 8.15 13.29
C LEU A 99 15.84 9.16 14.45
N THR A 100 17.00 9.61 14.96
CA THR A 100 17.05 10.60 16.05
C THR A 100 16.35 11.90 15.65
N LEU A 101 16.53 12.33 14.41
CA LEU A 101 15.90 13.54 13.86
C LEU A 101 14.37 13.38 13.80
N ALA A 102 13.85 12.25 13.30
CA ALA A 102 12.42 11.98 13.24
C ALA A 102 11.78 12.00 14.63
N GLN A 103 12.40 11.35 15.60
CA GLN A 103 11.95 11.36 17.00
C GLN A 103 11.92 12.77 17.61
N ALA A 104 12.83 13.66 17.17
CA ALA A 104 12.91 15.04 17.70
C ALA A 104 11.92 16.01 17.01
N VAL A 105 11.70 15.87 15.69
CA VAL A 105 10.93 16.87 14.93
C VAL A 105 9.50 16.43 14.59
N THR A 106 9.22 15.12 14.63
CA THR A 106 7.90 14.51 14.37
C THR A 106 7.67 13.35 15.34
N PRO A 107 7.59 13.62 16.68
CA PRO A 107 7.55 12.57 17.70
C PRO A 107 6.33 11.64 17.59
N ASP A 108 5.23 12.13 17.02
CA ASP A 108 3.99 11.37 16.86
C ASP A 108 3.95 10.56 15.55
N LEU A 109 4.95 10.72 14.65
CA LEU A 109 5.00 9.98 13.40
C LEU A 109 5.64 8.61 13.61
N PRO A 110 4.91 7.50 13.39
CA PRO A 110 5.43 6.15 13.48
C PRO A 110 6.68 5.93 12.63
N ILE A 111 7.67 5.23 13.19
CA ILE A 111 8.95 4.97 12.51
C ILE A 111 9.06 3.47 12.20
N HIS A 112 9.28 3.14 10.94
CA HIS A 112 9.52 1.78 10.48
C HIS A 112 11.00 1.59 10.10
N ALA A 113 11.62 0.53 10.63
CA ALA A 113 12.97 0.14 10.23
C ALA A 113 12.96 -0.34 8.78
N SER A 114 13.68 0.34 7.89
CA SER A 114 13.81 -0.08 6.49
C SER A 114 14.58 -1.39 6.36
N THR A 115 14.28 -2.20 5.33
CA THR A 115 15.11 -3.36 4.96
C THR A 115 16.58 -2.99 4.70
N GLN A 116 16.86 -1.73 4.40
CA GLN A 116 18.21 -1.19 4.23
C GLN A 116 19.02 -1.16 5.55
N MET A 117 18.38 -1.29 6.71
CA MET A 117 19.05 -1.45 8.01
C MET A 117 19.63 -2.84 8.22
N SER A 118 19.35 -3.79 7.31
CA SER A 118 19.88 -5.17 7.35
C SER A 118 19.51 -5.93 8.62
N LEU A 119 18.27 -5.81 9.07
CA LEU A 119 17.78 -6.51 10.25
C LEU A 119 17.39 -7.96 9.87
N PHE A 120 18.21 -8.91 10.28
CA PHE A 120 18.05 -10.33 9.93
C PHE A 120 18.14 -11.27 11.14
N THR A 121 18.15 -10.73 12.36
CA THR A 121 18.15 -11.50 13.61
C THR A 121 17.10 -10.99 14.56
N SER A 122 16.60 -11.83 15.48
CA SER A 122 15.70 -11.41 16.54
C SER A 122 16.33 -10.33 17.43
N GLY A 123 17.63 -10.47 17.76
CA GLY A 123 18.34 -9.45 18.54
C GLY A 123 18.38 -8.08 17.86
N GLY A 124 18.60 -8.05 16.53
CA GLY A 124 18.54 -6.80 15.77
C GLY A 124 17.14 -6.19 15.71
N ALA A 125 16.10 -7.01 15.51
CA ALA A 125 14.71 -6.56 15.51
C ALA A 125 14.28 -6.00 16.87
N CYS A 126 14.56 -6.73 17.96
CA CYS A 126 14.27 -6.27 19.32
C CYS A 126 15.05 -4.99 19.69
N TRP A 127 16.23 -4.80 19.10
CA TRP A 127 16.99 -3.58 19.32
C TRP A 127 16.36 -2.39 18.59
N ALA A 128 15.87 -2.56 17.35
CA ALA A 128 15.11 -1.54 16.66
C ALA A 128 13.82 -1.15 17.41
N GLU A 129 13.10 -2.14 17.95
CA GLU A 129 11.93 -1.94 18.81
C GLU A 129 12.27 -1.08 20.03
N ARG A 130 13.36 -1.41 20.76
CA ARG A 130 13.81 -0.61 21.93
C ARG A 130 14.20 0.82 21.57
N LEU A 131 14.54 1.10 20.33
CA LEU A 131 14.80 2.45 19.82
C LEU A 131 13.52 3.18 19.36
N GLY A 132 12.34 2.61 19.63
CA GLY A 132 11.07 3.23 19.30
C GLY A 132 10.59 3.02 17.86
N MET A 133 11.14 2.03 17.14
CA MET A 133 10.61 1.66 15.83
C MET A 133 9.43 0.70 16.01
N GLU A 134 8.28 1.06 15.48
CA GLU A 134 7.05 0.29 15.63
C GLU A 134 6.99 -0.92 14.71
N ARG A 135 7.67 -0.85 13.55
CA ARG A 135 7.69 -1.92 12.54
C ARG A 135 9.11 -2.18 12.06
N VAL A 136 9.41 -3.45 11.82
CA VAL A 136 10.69 -3.90 11.28
C VAL A 136 10.48 -4.58 9.93
N VAL A 137 11.05 -3.99 8.87
CA VAL A 137 11.12 -4.62 7.54
C VAL A 137 12.32 -5.54 7.51
N LEU A 138 12.09 -6.83 7.57
CA LEU A 138 13.17 -7.82 7.60
C LEU A 138 13.98 -7.84 6.29
N ALA A 139 15.25 -8.21 6.41
CA ALA A 139 16.07 -8.51 5.24
C ALA A 139 15.48 -9.67 4.45
N ARG A 140 15.64 -9.65 3.11
CA ARG A 140 15.01 -10.60 2.19
C ARG A 140 15.65 -11.98 2.20
N GLU A 141 16.79 -12.11 2.85
CA GLU A 141 17.64 -13.28 2.90
C GLU A 141 17.28 -14.26 4.03
N LEU A 142 16.24 -13.94 4.83
CA LEU A 142 15.81 -14.77 5.94
C LEU A 142 15.04 -16.01 5.45
N SER A 143 15.26 -17.10 6.18
CA SER A 143 14.45 -18.31 6.03
C SER A 143 13.15 -18.23 6.87
N ARG A 144 12.23 -19.15 6.61
CA ARG A 144 10.99 -19.28 7.39
C ARG A 144 11.25 -19.43 8.88
N GLU A 145 12.28 -20.20 9.26
CA GLU A 145 12.64 -20.43 10.66
C GLU A 145 13.20 -19.15 11.30
N ASP A 146 14.02 -18.38 10.55
CA ASP A 146 14.55 -17.09 11.02
C ASP A 146 13.42 -16.07 11.20
N ILE A 147 12.47 -15.97 10.25
CA ILE A 147 11.28 -15.11 10.36
C ILE A 147 10.44 -15.50 11.56
N ALA A 148 10.11 -16.77 11.72
CA ALA A 148 9.36 -17.28 12.86
C ALA A 148 10.06 -17.00 14.20
N ASN A 149 11.40 -17.08 14.23
CA ASN A 149 12.19 -16.74 15.42
C ASN A 149 12.10 -15.24 15.75
N VAL A 150 12.15 -14.36 14.74
CA VAL A 150 11.99 -12.92 14.95
C VAL A 150 10.57 -12.63 15.48
N CYS A 151 9.52 -13.15 14.85
CA CYS A 151 8.14 -12.92 15.26
C CYS A 151 7.86 -13.36 16.71
N ARG A 152 8.49 -14.47 17.16
CA ARG A 152 8.32 -14.94 18.56
C ARG A 152 9.02 -14.09 19.61
N ASN A 153 10.09 -13.40 19.24
CA ASN A 153 10.98 -12.74 20.21
C ASN A 153 10.95 -11.20 20.14
N CYS A 154 10.25 -10.61 19.16
CA CYS A 154 10.14 -9.17 18.95
C CYS A 154 8.68 -8.75 19.06
N GLY A 155 8.41 -7.68 19.82
CA GLY A 155 7.08 -7.11 19.98
C GLY A 155 6.69 -6.10 18.89
N ALA A 156 7.66 -5.62 18.09
CA ALA A 156 7.37 -4.75 16.96
C ALA A 156 6.61 -5.50 15.85
N GLU A 157 5.86 -4.77 15.03
CA GLU A 157 5.27 -5.31 13.82
C GLU A 157 6.33 -5.82 12.84
N ILE A 158 6.10 -6.99 12.27
CA ILE A 158 7.05 -7.61 11.33
C ILE A 158 6.53 -7.53 9.90
N GLU A 159 7.34 -6.90 9.02
CA GLU A 159 7.07 -6.73 7.61
C GLU A 159 8.03 -7.57 6.77
N VAL A 160 7.51 -8.35 5.82
CA VAL A 160 8.29 -9.27 4.97
C VAL A 160 8.02 -8.98 3.49
N PHE A 161 9.09 -8.89 2.69
CA PHE A 161 8.96 -8.87 1.23
C PHE A 161 8.53 -10.24 0.70
N VAL A 162 7.38 -10.28 0.03
CA VAL A 162 6.80 -11.53 -0.50
C VAL A 162 6.87 -11.64 -2.02
N HIS A 163 7.16 -10.55 -2.73
CA HIS A 163 7.25 -10.56 -4.19
C HIS A 163 8.26 -9.55 -4.72
N GLY A 164 8.98 -9.92 -5.78
CA GLY A 164 9.81 -9.04 -6.59
C GLY A 164 11.31 -9.22 -6.41
N ALA A 165 12.09 -8.22 -6.79
CA ALA A 165 13.53 -8.35 -6.96
C ALA A 165 14.29 -8.70 -5.68
N LEU A 166 15.17 -9.70 -5.77
CA LEU A 166 16.18 -10.02 -4.75
C LEU A 166 17.52 -9.35 -5.06
N CYS A 167 18.28 -9.01 -4.01
CA CYS A 167 19.66 -8.59 -4.12
C CYS A 167 20.61 -9.80 -3.99
N MET A 168 21.76 -9.76 -4.68
CA MET A 168 22.80 -10.78 -4.53
C MET A 168 23.53 -10.65 -3.18
N CYS A 169 23.69 -9.41 -2.71
CA CYS A 169 24.25 -9.09 -1.40
C CYS A 169 23.13 -9.00 -0.37
N TYR A 170 23.46 -9.09 0.91
CA TYR A 170 22.52 -8.75 1.99
C TYR A 170 21.89 -7.38 1.75
N SER A 171 20.61 -7.29 2.04
CA SER A 171 19.81 -6.05 1.88
C SER A 171 20.49 -4.89 2.62
N GLY A 172 20.75 -3.78 1.92
CA GLY A 172 21.40 -2.59 2.49
C GLY A 172 22.94 -2.63 2.59
N GLN A 173 23.60 -3.76 2.32
CA GLN A 173 25.05 -3.90 2.50
C GLN A 173 25.86 -3.87 1.19
N CYS A 174 25.20 -3.70 0.04
CA CYS A 174 25.87 -3.76 -1.26
C CYS A 174 26.62 -2.48 -1.59
N THR A 175 27.94 -2.57 -1.77
CA THR A 175 28.80 -1.47 -2.23
C THR A 175 29.19 -1.58 -3.70
N MET A 176 28.84 -2.67 -4.40
CA MET A 176 29.29 -2.97 -5.76
C MET A 176 29.03 -1.82 -6.76
N SER A 177 27.84 -1.24 -6.74
CA SER A 177 27.48 -0.13 -7.63
C SER A 177 28.26 1.16 -7.32
N ALA A 178 28.63 1.39 -6.07
CA ALA A 178 29.45 2.53 -5.68
C ALA A 178 30.90 2.35 -6.14
N LEU A 179 31.47 1.15 -5.96
CA LEU A 179 32.85 0.84 -6.32
C LEU A 179 33.08 0.84 -7.84
N ILE A 180 32.16 0.29 -8.63
CA ILE A 180 32.30 0.20 -10.08
C ILE A 180 31.95 1.52 -10.78
N GLY A 181 30.92 2.23 -10.35
CA GLY A 181 30.34 3.35 -11.09
C GLY A 181 30.03 4.59 -10.24
N GLN A 182 30.56 4.68 -9.02
CA GLN A 182 30.33 5.79 -8.07
C GLN A 182 28.84 6.05 -7.76
N ARG A 183 27.99 5.01 -7.93
CA ARG A 183 26.54 5.07 -7.73
C ARG A 183 26.12 4.23 -6.53
N SER A 184 26.10 4.83 -5.35
CA SER A 184 25.76 4.11 -4.11
C SER A 184 24.32 3.62 -4.09
N GLY A 185 24.13 2.31 -3.88
CA GLY A 185 22.83 1.71 -3.63
C GLY A 185 22.18 2.22 -2.34
N ASN A 186 22.98 2.50 -1.30
CA ASN A 186 22.55 3.05 -0.02
C ASN A 186 22.18 4.55 -0.09
N ARG A 187 22.44 5.16 -1.24
CA ARG A 187 22.06 6.54 -1.58
C ARG A 187 20.99 6.58 -2.69
N GLY A 188 20.29 5.46 -2.91
CA GLY A 188 19.20 5.35 -3.90
C GLY A 188 19.64 5.33 -5.36
N ALA A 189 20.95 5.22 -5.65
CA ALA A 189 21.49 5.33 -7.00
C ALA A 189 22.03 4.00 -7.59
N CYS A 190 21.60 2.84 -7.08
CA CYS A 190 22.03 1.53 -7.54
C CYS A 190 21.87 1.38 -9.07
N ALA A 191 22.98 1.07 -9.78
CA ALA A 191 22.99 0.79 -11.22
C ALA A 191 22.67 -0.67 -11.55
N GLN A 192 22.38 -1.49 -10.55
CA GLN A 192 22.11 -2.93 -10.69
C GLN A 192 23.27 -3.71 -11.37
N PRO A 193 24.55 -3.51 -11.00
CA PRO A 193 25.65 -4.21 -11.67
C PRO A 193 25.52 -5.72 -11.56
N CYS A 194 24.93 -6.27 -10.50
CA CYS A 194 24.65 -7.69 -10.37
C CYS A 194 23.74 -8.27 -11.48
N ARG A 195 23.12 -7.43 -12.30
CA ARG A 195 22.25 -7.82 -13.43
C ARG A 195 22.97 -7.80 -14.77
N LEU A 196 24.23 -7.37 -14.79
CA LEU A 196 25.06 -7.33 -15.99
C LEU A 196 25.73 -8.68 -16.24
N PRO A 197 26.15 -8.97 -17.48
CA PRO A 197 26.91 -10.15 -17.80
C PRO A 197 28.37 -10.01 -17.30
N TYR A 198 28.91 -11.10 -16.78
CA TYR A 198 30.31 -11.21 -16.35
C TYR A 198 30.96 -12.47 -16.91
N GLY A 199 32.22 -12.37 -17.37
CA GLY A 199 33.02 -13.51 -17.72
C GLY A 199 33.58 -14.20 -16.47
N VAL A 200 33.38 -15.50 -16.38
CA VAL A 200 33.96 -16.35 -15.33
C VAL A 200 34.92 -17.30 -16.03
N ASN A 201 36.22 -17.14 -15.78
CA ASN A 201 37.30 -17.92 -16.40
C ASN A 201 37.37 -17.83 -17.94
N GLY A 202 36.99 -16.68 -18.53
CA GLY A 202 37.02 -16.45 -19.98
C GLY A 202 36.18 -15.26 -20.43
N PRO A 203 36.03 -15.05 -21.76
CA PRO A 203 35.27 -13.94 -22.29
C PRO A 203 33.79 -13.99 -21.85
N CYS A 204 33.24 -12.82 -21.54
CA CYS A 204 31.86 -12.69 -21.17
C CYS A 204 30.95 -12.97 -22.37
N LYS A 205 30.27 -14.10 -22.38
CA LYS A 205 29.18 -14.38 -23.35
C LYS A 205 27.96 -14.84 -22.60
N ASN A 206 26.97 -13.93 -22.45
CA ASN A 206 25.63 -14.23 -21.88
C ASN A 206 25.63 -14.95 -20.52
N GLN A 207 26.66 -14.74 -19.70
CA GLN A 207 26.76 -15.27 -18.35
C GLN A 207 26.33 -14.19 -17.35
N PHE A 208 25.38 -14.51 -16.50
CA PHE A 208 24.83 -13.59 -15.49
C PHE A 208 24.96 -14.21 -14.08
N PRO A 209 26.21 -14.43 -13.61
CA PRO A 209 26.46 -15.23 -12.41
C PRO A 209 25.98 -14.61 -11.10
N LEU A 210 25.58 -13.33 -11.13
CA LEU A 210 25.10 -12.60 -9.96
C LEU A 210 23.62 -12.23 -10.06
N SER A 211 22.92 -12.58 -11.16
CA SER A 211 21.54 -12.20 -11.37
C SER A 211 20.58 -13.22 -10.74
N LEU A 212 20.00 -12.88 -9.59
CA LEU A 212 18.98 -13.71 -8.97
C LEU A 212 17.61 -13.55 -9.66
N LYS A 213 16.81 -14.62 -9.67
CA LYS A 213 15.38 -14.59 -9.96
C LYS A 213 14.65 -13.69 -8.97
N ASP A 214 13.44 -13.28 -9.31
CA ASP A 214 12.59 -12.55 -8.38
C ASP A 214 12.02 -13.50 -7.32
N ALA A 215 11.82 -12.99 -6.10
CA ALA A 215 11.13 -13.72 -5.05
C ALA A 215 9.63 -13.85 -5.38
N ASN A 216 9.05 -15.00 -5.00
CA ASN A 216 7.61 -15.19 -4.98
C ASN A 216 7.25 -16.12 -3.82
N LEU A 217 6.60 -15.55 -2.80
CA LEU A 217 6.14 -16.26 -1.62
C LEU A 217 4.60 -16.37 -1.57
N ALA A 218 3.92 -16.22 -2.69
CA ALA A 218 2.45 -16.29 -2.77
C ALA A 218 1.85 -17.60 -2.22
N ALA A 219 2.60 -18.70 -2.29
CA ALA A 219 2.18 -19.99 -1.76
C ALA A 219 2.28 -20.10 -0.22
N TYR A 220 2.95 -19.14 0.44
CA TYR A 220 3.30 -19.22 1.87
C TYR A 220 2.62 -18.15 2.72
N LEU A 221 1.62 -17.42 2.19
CA LEU A 221 1.02 -16.27 2.90
C LEU A 221 0.35 -16.69 4.20
N GLN A 222 -0.35 -17.83 4.23
CA GLN A 222 -0.96 -18.34 5.44
C GLN A 222 0.09 -18.71 6.50
N GLU A 223 1.15 -19.41 6.09
CA GLU A 223 2.25 -19.77 6.97
C GLU A 223 2.92 -18.53 7.57
N LEU A 224 3.14 -17.47 6.77
CA LEU A 224 3.68 -16.19 7.25
C LEU A 224 2.76 -15.53 8.28
N GLY A 225 1.45 -15.52 8.04
CA GLY A 225 0.46 -15.01 9.00
C GLY A 225 0.44 -15.80 10.31
N ASP A 226 0.49 -17.13 10.22
CA ASP A 226 0.51 -18.04 11.39
C ASP A 226 1.79 -17.87 12.23
N MET A 227 2.90 -17.43 11.61
CA MET A 227 4.14 -17.08 12.30
C MET A 227 4.07 -15.74 13.05
N GLY A 228 3.09 -14.88 12.74
CA GLY A 228 2.96 -13.54 13.33
C GLY A 228 3.45 -12.40 12.44
N VAL A 229 3.68 -12.64 11.14
CA VAL A 229 3.95 -11.54 10.18
C VAL A 229 2.70 -10.67 10.05
N THR A 230 2.86 -9.36 10.25
CA THR A 230 1.77 -8.39 10.25
C THR A 230 1.58 -7.71 8.89
N CYS A 231 2.65 -7.57 8.10
CA CYS A 231 2.63 -6.87 6.83
C CYS A 231 3.39 -7.62 5.72
N LEU A 232 2.73 -7.74 4.57
CA LEU A 232 3.27 -8.35 3.35
C LEU A 232 3.61 -7.27 2.34
N LYS A 233 4.89 -7.13 2.01
CA LYS A 233 5.39 -6.08 1.12
C LYS A 233 5.67 -6.56 -0.28
N LEU A 234 5.17 -5.82 -1.25
CA LEU A 234 5.45 -6.02 -2.67
C LEU A 234 6.58 -5.08 -3.13
N GLU A 235 7.59 -5.60 -3.85
CA GLU A 235 8.64 -4.76 -4.43
C GLU A 235 8.24 -4.30 -5.83
N GLY A 236 8.51 -3.03 -6.16
CA GLY A 236 8.22 -2.59 -7.52
C GLY A 236 8.06 -1.09 -7.76
N ARG A 237 8.61 -0.17 -6.92
CA ARG A 237 8.47 1.29 -7.13
C ARG A 237 8.92 1.80 -8.50
N MET A 238 9.84 1.09 -9.18
CA MET A 238 10.31 1.40 -10.53
C MET A 238 9.55 0.62 -11.60
N LYS A 239 8.49 -0.07 -11.25
CA LYS A 239 7.69 -0.88 -12.16
C LYS A 239 6.50 -0.08 -12.71
N ARG A 240 5.97 -0.57 -13.84
CA ARG A 240 4.78 0.01 -14.49
C ARG A 240 3.54 -0.16 -13.62
N PRO A 241 2.55 0.73 -13.76
CA PRO A 241 1.28 0.63 -13.03
C PRO A 241 0.56 -0.72 -13.25
N GLU A 242 0.62 -1.27 -14.46
CA GLU A 242 0.00 -2.56 -14.78
C GLU A 242 0.59 -3.71 -13.96
N TYR A 243 1.93 -3.70 -13.76
CA TYR A 243 2.58 -4.68 -12.87
C TYR A 243 2.06 -4.53 -11.45
N VAL A 244 1.96 -3.30 -10.94
CA VAL A 244 1.46 -3.04 -9.58
C VAL A 244 0.01 -3.53 -9.45
N ALA A 245 -0.85 -3.25 -10.43
CA ALA A 245 -2.24 -3.72 -10.42
C ALA A 245 -2.33 -5.25 -10.38
N VAL A 246 -1.60 -5.94 -11.27
CA VAL A 246 -1.63 -7.42 -11.34
C VAL A 246 -1.19 -8.04 -10.03
N ILE A 247 0.00 -7.66 -9.50
CA ILE A 247 0.51 -8.30 -8.29
C ILE A 247 -0.35 -7.97 -7.07
N THR A 248 -0.79 -6.71 -6.93
CA THR A 248 -1.61 -6.30 -5.78
C THR A 248 -2.95 -7.04 -5.76
N SER A 249 -3.65 -7.10 -6.89
CA SER A 249 -4.95 -7.77 -6.98
C SER A 249 -4.88 -9.29 -6.72
N ILE A 250 -3.81 -9.94 -7.17
CA ILE A 250 -3.62 -11.38 -6.90
C ILE A 250 -3.32 -11.58 -5.42
N TYR A 251 -2.33 -10.87 -4.84
CA TYR A 251 -2.00 -11.01 -3.42
C TYR A 251 -3.18 -10.66 -2.52
N ARG A 252 -3.98 -9.63 -2.85
CA ARG A 252 -5.21 -9.29 -2.12
C ARG A 252 -6.17 -10.47 -2.07
N ARG A 253 -6.48 -11.08 -3.21
CA ARG A 253 -7.33 -12.26 -3.29
C ARG A 253 -6.82 -13.42 -2.46
N LEU A 254 -5.51 -13.73 -2.56
CA LEU A 254 -4.90 -14.83 -1.78
C LEU A 254 -5.04 -14.61 -0.27
N ILE A 255 -4.90 -13.35 0.18
CA ILE A 255 -5.09 -12.99 1.59
C ILE A 255 -6.55 -13.15 2.01
N ASP A 256 -7.50 -12.61 1.22
CA ASP A 256 -8.93 -12.61 1.53
C ASP A 256 -9.51 -14.02 1.51
N GLU A 257 -9.16 -14.81 0.50
CA GLU A 257 -9.64 -16.19 0.33
C GLU A 257 -8.82 -17.21 1.13
N ARG A 258 -7.74 -16.79 1.80
CA ARG A 258 -6.88 -17.63 2.63
C ARG A 258 -6.40 -18.89 1.93
N ARG A 259 -5.93 -18.76 0.70
CA ARG A 259 -5.45 -19.88 -0.15
C ARG A 259 -4.12 -19.56 -0.85
N GLY A 260 -3.54 -20.59 -1.43
CA GLY A 260 -2.42 -20.45 -2.37
C GLY A 260 -2.86 -20.00 -3.76
N PRO A 261 -1.90 -19.61 -4.64
CA PRO A 261 -2.19 -19.17 -6.01
C PRO A 261 -2.64 -20.34 -6.89
N THR A 262 -3.59 -20.08 -7.77
CA THR A 262 -3.95 -20.98 -8.87
C THR A 262 -2.85 -21.01 -9.94
N ALA A 263 -2.91 -21.97 -10.87
CA ALA A 263 -2.00 -22.01 -12.01
C ALA A 263 -2.09 -20.75 -12.87
N ALA A 264 -3.30 -20.23 -13.10
CA ALA A 264 -3.54 -19.00 -13.87
C ALA A 264 -2.96 -17.76 -13.17
N GLU A 265 -3.13 -17.64 -11.84
CA GLU A 265 -2.54 -16.56 -11.05
C GLU A 265 -1.02 -16.63 -11.03
N SER A 266 -0.44 -17.83 -10.88
CA SER A 266 1.01 -18.03 -10.96
C SER A 266 1.57 -17.62 -12.31
N GLN A 267 0.88 -17.97 -13.40
CA GLN A 267 1.24 -17.57 -14.76
C GLN A 267 1.13 -16.05 -14.95
N ALA A 268 0.07 -15.41 -14.44
CA ALA A 268 -0.10 -13.97 -14.52
C ALA A 268 1.00 -13.21 -13.77
N LEU A 269 1.39 -13.68 -12.57
CA LEU A 269 2.53 -13.12 -11.82
C LEU A 269 3.83 -13.22 -12.62
N GLU A 270 4.09 -14.36 -13.27
CA GLU A 270 5.28 -14.57 -14.07
C GLU A 270 5.31 -13.68 -15.32
N GLN A 271 4.18 -13.59 -16.03
CA GLN A 271 4.02 -12.75 -17.21
C GLN A 271 4.13 -11.26 -16.91
N ALA A 272 3.58 -10.80 -15.78
CA ALA A 272 3.67 -9.41 -15.36
C ALA A 272 5.12 -8.96 -15.23
N PHE A 273 5.95 -9.73 -14.57
CA PHE A 273 7.40 -9.58 -14.58
C PHE A 273 8.10 -10.73 -13.85
N SER A 274 9.03 -11.40 -14.52
CA SER A 274 9.97 -12.33 -13.88
C SER A 274 11.34 -12.33 -14.57
N ARG A 275 12.35 -12.85 -13.88
CA ARG A 275 13.70 -13.12 -14.42
C ARG A 275 13.87 -14.63 -14.60
N SER A 276 13.28 -15.18 -15.67
CA SER A 276 13.24 -16.63 -15.95
C SER A 276 12.54 -17.41 -14.82
N GLY A 277 11.36 -16.91 -14.39
CA GLY A 277 10.60 -17.46 -13.27
C GLY A 277 11.00 -16.87 -11.93
N PHE A 278 10.59 -17.55 -10.87
CA PHE A 278 10.71 -17.10 -9.48
C PHE A 278 11.61 -18.01 -8.65
N THR A 279 11.93 -17.55 -7.43
CA THR A 279 12.63 -18.33 -6.41
C THR A 279 12.06 -18.08 -5.02
N ASP A 280 12.01 -19.14 -4.23
CA ASP A 280 11.75 -19.15 -2.77
C ASP A 280 12.99 -19.64 -2.00
N GLY A 281 14.15 -19.65 -2.66
CA GLY A 281 15.38 -20.33 -2.18
C GLY A 281 15.87 -19.81 -0.83
N TYR A 282 15.75 -18.51 -0.52
CA TYR A 282 16.07 -17.98 0.81
C TYR A 282 15.08 -18.49 1.85
N TYR A 283 13.79 -18.32 1.59
CA TYR A 283 12.73 -18.72 2.50
C TYR A 283 12.82 -20.20 2.90
N ARG A 284 13.13 -21.09 1.94
CA ARG A 284 13.24 -22.53 2.14
C ARG A 284 14.66 -23.02 2.48
N ARG A 285 15.63 -22.13 2.67
CA ARG A 285 17.07 -22.49 2.85
C ARG A 285 17.64 -23.35 1.71
N ARG A 286 17.10 -23.24 0.50
CA ARG A 286 17.56 -23.96 -0.69
C ARG A 286 18.38 -23.04 -1.60
N LYS A 287 19.52 -22.56 -1.09
CA LYS A 287 20.44 -21.70 -1.84
C LYS A 287 21.18 -22.53 -2.89
N GLY A 288 21.33 -21.99 -4.10
CA GLY A 288 22.05 -22.68 -5.17
C GLY A 288 21.78 -22.15 -6.58
N PRO A 289 22.26 -22.83 -7.62
CA PRO A 289 22.15 -22.38 -9.02
C PRO A 289 20.73 -22.12 -9.50
N THR A 290 19.73 -22.79 -8.94
CA THR A 290 18.31 -22.62 -9.30
C THR A 290 17.74 -21.25 -8.96
N MET A 291 18.42 -20.49 -8.08
CA MET A 291 18.03 -19.13 -7.71
C MET A 291 18.40 -18.09 -8.75
N PHE A 292 19.27 -18.41 -9.74
CA PHE A 292 19.76 -17.47 -10.72
C PHE A 292 18.87 -17.45 -11.97
N GLY A 293 18.72 -16.27 -12.57
CA GLY A 293 17.95 -16.08 -13.78
C GLY A 293 18.05 -14.65 -14.33
N THR A 294 17.70 -14.51 -15.60
CA THR A 294 17.72 -13.22 -16.30
C THR A 294 16.41 -13.03 -17.05
N ARG A 295 16.08 -11.80 -17.40
CA ARG A 295 14.99 -11.51 -18.33
C ARG A 295 15.58 -11.15 -19.70
N PRO A 296 15.18 -11.79 -20.79
CA PRO A 296 15.56 -11.39 -22.14
C PRO A 296 15.14 -9.95 -22.42
N GLU A 297 15.99 -9.18 -23.10
CA GLU A 297 15.70 -7.78 -23.47
C GLU A 297 14.42 -7.66 -24.34
N ASN A 298 14.19 -8.64 -25.19
CA ASN A 298 13.03 -8.73 -26.08
C ASN A 298 11.88 -9.60 -25.54
N ALA A 299 11.80 -9.79 -24.21
CA ALA A 299 10.70 -10.53 -23.61
C ALA A 299 9.34 -9.92 -24.02
N PRO A 300 8.40 -10.73 -24.52
CA PRO A 300 7.13 -10.22 -25.01
C PRO A 300 6.33 -9.53 -23.92
N GLU A 301 5.66 -8.44 -24.28
CA GLU A 301 4.74 -7.75 -23.38
C GLU A 301 3.42 -8.52 -23.30
N PRO A 302 2.89 -8.81 -22.10
CA PRO A 302 1.60 -9.48 -21.92
C PRO A 302 0.44 -8.49 -22.14
N LYS A 303 0.16 -8.15 -23.40
CA LYS A 303 -0.76 -7.07 -23.81
C LYS A 303 -2.16 -7.21 -23.20
N GLU A 304 -2.74 -8.42 -23.25
CA GLU A 304 -4.09 -8.68 -22.73
C GLU A 304 -4.14 -8.54 -21.20
N LEU A 305 -3.18 -9.14 -20.49
CA LEU A 305 -3.06 -9.02 -19.03
C LEU A 305 -2.94 -7.55 -18.61
N PHE A 306 -2.10 -6.78 -19.33
CA PHE A 306 -1.90 -5.37 -19.02
C PHE A 306 -3.09 -4.49 -19.42
N ALA A 307 -3.85 -4.85 -20.47
CA ALA A 307 -5.10 -4.17 -20.78
C ALA A 307 -6.15 -4.37 -19.68
N GLN A 308 -6.29 -5.61 -19.18
CA GLN A 308 -7.15 -5.90 -18.04
C GLN A 308 -6.72 -5.16 -16.78
N ALA A 309 -5.40 -5.11 -16.50
CA ALA A 309 -4.86 -4.39 -15.37
C ALA A 309 -5.15 -2.88 -15.45
N ARG A 310 -4.97 -2.25 -16.62
CA ARG A 310 -5.31 -0.83 -16.83
C ARG A 310 -6.79 -0.54 -16.58
N ALA A 311 -7.68 -1.42 -17.00
CA ALA A 311 -9.10 -1.26 -16.76
C ALA A 311 -9.48 -1.18 -15.27
N VAL A 312 -8.62 -1.60 -14.35
CA VAL A 312 -8.86 -1.51 -12.91
C VAL A 312 -8.78 -0.06 -12.41
N TYR A 313 -7.89 0.76 -12.97
CA TYR A 313 -7.61 2.12 -12.47
C TYR A 313 -7.85 3.25 -13.49
N GLU A 314 -8.04 2.94 -14.79
CA GLU A 314 -8.28 3.94 -15.84
C GLU A 314 -9.76 4.08 -16.23
N ASN A 315 -10.64 3.16 -15.80
CA ASN A 315 -12.05 3.14 -16.23
C ASN A 315 -12.96 4.15 -15.48
N GLY A 316 -12.41 4.93 -14.58
CA GLY A 316 -13.14 5.91 -13.76
C GLY A 316 -14.12 5.29 -12.75
N LYS A 317 -14.11 3.96 -12.59
CA LYS A 317 -14.92 3.26 -11.57
C LYS A 317 -14.15 3.14 -10.28
N GLU A 318 -14.85 3.35 -9.18
CA GLU A 318 -14.29 3.15 -7.85
C GLU A 318 -14.42 1.66 -7.45
N ASN A 319 -13.29 0.94 -7.46
CA ASN A 319 -13.24 -0.46 -7.05
C ASN A 319 -13.00 -0.60 -5.53
N ARG A 320 -12.32 0.38 -4.91
CA ARG A 320 -12.12 0.43 -3.46
C ARG A 320 -13.29 1.14 -2.81
N LYS A 321 -14.31 0.36 -2.38
CA LYS A 321 -15.49 0.90 -1.71
C LYS A 321 -15.34 0.86 -0.19
N ILE A 322 -15.81 1.93 0.46
CA ILE A 322 -15.86 2.07 1.92
C ILE A 322 -17.28 1.79 2.38
N PRO A 323 -17.49 0.78 3.23
CA PRO A 323 -18.80 0.55 3.85
C PRO A 323 -19.24 1.77 4.67
N VAL A 324 -20.48 2.22 4.46
CA VAL A 324 -21.09 3.31 5.23
C VAL A 324 -22.43 2.86 5.79
N ASN A 325 -22.61 3.05 7.10
CA ASN A 325 -23.88 2.86 7.78
C ASN A 325 -24.66 4.16 7.72
N LEU A 326 -25.93 4.11 7.30
CA LEU A 326 -26.81 5.26 7.11
C LEU A 326 -28.04 5.14 8.01
N ARG A 327 -28.49 6.25 8.61
CA ARG A 327 -29.73 6.33 9.37
C ARG A 327 -30.51 7.57 8.94
N LEU A 328 -31.69 7.36 8.35
CA LEU A 328 -32.62 8.39 7.92
C LEU A 328 -33.77 8.50 8.91
N THR A 329 -34.08 9.72 9.36
CA THR A 329 -35.21 10.05 10.22
C THR A 329 -36.18 10.92 9.44
N VAL A 330 -37.42 10.46 9.32
CA VAL A 330 -38.56 11.10 8.63
C VAL A 330 -39.74 11.16 9.59
N LYS A 331 -39.89 12.28 10.31
CA LYS A 331 -40.91 12.47 11.32
C LYS A 331 -41.86 13.62 10.96
N ARG A 332 -43.08 13.50 11.40
CA ARG A 332 -44.12 14.52 11.17
C ARG A 332 -43.75 15.84 11.83
N GLY A 333 -43.76 16.91 11.05
CA GLY A 333 -43.42 18.26 11.52
C GLY A 333 -41.95 18.52 11.80
N GLU A 334 -41.07 17.55 11.56
CA GLU A 334 -39.63 17.73 11.68
C GLU A 334 -38.97 17.75 10.30
N VAL A 335 -37.84 18.43 10.18
CA VAL A 335 -36.99 18.36 8.98
C VAL A 335 -36.35 17.01 8.83
N LEU A 336 -36.07 16.61 7.59
CA LEU A 336 -35.35 15.37 7.28
C LEU A 336 -33.95 15.40 7.89
N ARG A 337 -33.54 14.31 8.52
CA ARG A 337 -32.17 14.13 9.02
C ARG A 337 -31.60 12.83 8.52
N LEU A 338 -30.40 12.90 7.99
CA LEU A 338 -29.62 11.72 7.57
C LEU A 338 -28.27 11.74 8.27
N SER A 339 -27.98 10.71 9.05
CA SER A 339 -26.65 10.50 9.64
C SER A 339 -25.95 9.33 8.97
N GLY A 340 -24.62 9.36 8.98
CA GLY A 340 -23.80 8.31 8.43
C GLY A 340 -22.53 8.10 9.24
N ALA A 341 -22.04 6.86 9.24
CA ALA A 341 -20.81 6.47 9.91
C ALA A 341 -20.00 5.51 9.05
N CYS A 342 -18.69 5.72 8.96
CA CYS A 342 -17.77 4.80 8.30
C CYS A 342 -16.45 4.70 9.07
N ALA A 343 -15.74 3.56 8.93
CA ALA A 343 -14.44 3.35 9.55
C ALA A 343 -13.38 4.28 8.93
N VAL A 344 -12.51 4.86 9.75
CA VAL A 344 -11.29 5.57 9.36
C VAL A 344 -10.08 4.94 10.05
N CYS A 345 -8.87 5.36 9.69
CA CYS A 345 -7.67 4.91 10.39
C CYS A 345 -7.75 5.34 11.87
N GLY A 346 -7.75 4.37 12.79
CA GLY A 346 -7.81 4.64 14.22
C GLY A 346 -9.18 5.01 14.81
N GLY A 347 -10.31 4.99 14.02
CA GLY A 347 -11.60 5.37 14.56
C GLY A 347 -12.78 5.24 13.60
N VAL A 348 -13.78 6.10 13.82
CA VAL A 348 -15.02 6.16 13.03
C VAL A 348 -15.30 7.62 12.68
N ALA A 349 -15.45 7.93 11.39
CA ALA A 349 -15.98 9.20 10.95
C ALA A 349 -17.52 9.16 11.00
N ILE A 350 -18.11 10.19 11.60
CA ILE A 350 -19.57 10.35 11.71
C ILE A 350 -19.93 11.72 11.15
N ALA A 351 -20.95 11.78 10.29
CA ALA A 351 -21.49 13.03 9.77
C ALA A 351 -23.02 13.01 9.81
N MET A 352 -23.62 14.21 9.71
CA MET A 352 -25.06 14.38 9.69
C MET A 352 -25.44 15.52 8.74
N ALA A 353 -26.34 15.24 7.82
CA ALA A 353 -26.99 16.22 6.96
C ALA A 353 -28.42 16.46 7.40
N THR A 354 -28.88 17.73 7.35
CA THR A 354 -30.20 18.14 7.73
C THR A 354 -30.85 18.86 6.55
N GLY A 355 -32.01 18.37 6.09
CA GLY A 355 -32.75 18.96 4.99
C GLY A 355 -33.52 20.22 5.41
N ASN A 356 -33.89 21.00 4.42
CA ASN A 356 -34.80 22.16 4.63
C ASN A 356 -36.29 21.77 4.51
N ASP A 357 -36.58 20.60 3.94
CA ASP A 357 -37.91 20.15 3.66
C ASP A 357 -38.53 19.44 4.88
N ILE A 358 -39.74 19.82 5.24
CA ILE A 358 -40.55 19.09 6.21
C ILE A 358 -41.43 18.11 5.43
N PRO A 359 -41.48 16.80 5.82
CA PRO A 359 -42.32 15.81 5.17
C PRO A 359 -43.81 16.25 5.20
N GLU A 360 -44.48 16.17 4.05
CA GLU A 360 -45.91 16.50 3.93
C GLU A 360 -46.77 15.26 4.20
N GLU A 361 -48.03 15.46 4.62
CA GLU A 361 -48.99 14.39 4.62
C GLU A 361 -49.32 13.95 3.19
N ALA A 362 -49.25 12.65 2.95
CA ALA A 362 -49.49 12.11 1.63
C ALA A 362 -50.97 12.24 1.21
N ARG A 363 -51.20 12.91 0.08
CA ARG A 363 -52.59 13.04 -0.47
C ARG A 363 -53.04 11.80 -1.23
N ASN A 364 -52.13 11.14 -1.97
CA ASN A 364 -52.46 10.01 -2.85
C ASN A 364 -51.59 8.78 -2.58
N ARG A 365 -50.31 8.96 -2.27
CA ARG A 365 -49.35 7.86 -2.07
C ARG A 365 -48.35 8.23 -1.01
N THR A 366 -48.19 7.36 -0.02
CA THR A 366 -47.18 7.45 1.02
C THR A 366 -45.83 6.95 0.48
N VAL A 367 -44.74 7.54 0.96
CA VAL A 367 -43.40 6.96 0.73
C VAL A 367 -43.25 5.71 1.56
N THR A 368 -42.59 4.69 1.00
CA THR A 368 -42.30 3.45 1.73
C THR A 368 -40.84 3.41 2.19
N GLU A 369 -40.59 2.67 3.24
CA GLU A 369 -39.22 2.42 3.72
C GLU A 369 -38.36 1.82 2.63
N GLU A 370 -38.89 0.89 1.82
CA GLU A 370 -38.19 0.26 0.72
C GLU A 370 -37.74 1.26 -0.37
N GLU A 371 -38.61 2.20 -0.72
CA GLU A 371 -38.30 3.28 -1.67
C GLU A 371 -37.16 4.19 -1.16
N LEU A 372 -37.19 4.52 0.13
CA LEU A 372 -36.16 5.33 0.77
C LEU A 372 -34.82 4.56 0.82
N ARG A 373 -34.86 3.28 1.19
CA ARG A 373 -33.70 2.38 1.22
C ARG A 373 -33.06 2.27 -0.15
N GLN A 374 -33.87 2.06 -1.19
CA GLN A 374 -33.39 2.00 -2.57
C GLN A 374 -32.73 3.30 -3.05
N ARG A 375 -33.19 4.46 -2.55
CA ARG A 375 -32.57 5.77 -2.86
C ARG A 375 -31.26 5.97 -2.14
N LEU A 376 -31.19 5.62 -0.86
CA LEU A 376 -29.99 5.74 -0.04
C LEU A 376 -28.88 4.79 -0.49
N SER A 377 -29.22 3.60 -1.01
CA SER A 377 -28.24 2.64 -1.53
C SER A 377 -27.54 3.10 -2.81
N LYS A 378 -28.05 4.14 -3.50
CA LYS A 378 -27.45 4.67 -4.75
C LYS A 378 -26.24 5.55 -4.46
N THR A 379 -25.13 4.96 -4.07
CA THR A 379 -23.85 5.65 -3.78
C THR A 379 -22.90 5.71 -4.99
N GLY A 380 -23.41 5.45 -6.20
CA GLY A 380 -22.61 5.47 -7.44
C GLY A 380 -21.88 6.80 -7.63
N GLY A 381 -20.65 6.75 -8.15
CA GLY A 381 -19.78 7.93 -8.33
C GLY A 381 -19.05 8.40 -7.07
N THR A 382 -19.23 7.73 -5.91
CA THR A 382 -18.52 8.01 -4.67
C THR A 382 -17.66 6.82 -4.24
N VAL A 383 -16.78 7.04 -3.27
CA VAL A 383 -15.97 5.95 -2.66
C VAL A 383 -16.79 5.08 -1.70
N PHE A 384 -18.02 5.43 -1.40
CA PHE A 384 -18.84 4.75 -0.41
C PHE A 384 -19.70 3.64 -1.03
N ALA A 385 -19.99 2.61 -0.22
CA ALA A 385 -21.04 1.62 -0.47
C ALA A 385 -21.93 1.54 0.78
N ALA A 386 -23.24 1.71 0.61
CA ALA A 386 -24.16 1.55 1.74
C ALA A 386 -24.12 0.10 2.23
N ASP A 387 -23.81 -0.08 3.52
CA ASP A 387 -23.74 -1.39 4.20
C ASP A 387 -25.06 -1.61 4.98
N ARG A 388 -25.25 -0.84 6.04
CA ARG A 388 -26.47 -0.88 6.83
C ARG A 388 -27.28 0.40 6.64
N ILE A 389 -28.59 0.29 6.37
CA ILE A 389 -29.51 1.43 6.24
C ILE A 389 -30.64 1.24 7.24
N GLU A 390 -30.72 2.15 8.22
CA GLU A 390 -31.82 2.27 9.18
C GLU A 390 -32.74 3.41 8.77
N ILE A 391 -34.05 3.21 8.86
CA ILE A 391 -35.03 4.21 8.49
C ILE A 391 -36.07 4.32 9.61
N GLU A 392 -36.24 5.51 10.15
CA GLU A 392 -37.33 5.86 11.06
C GLU A 392 -38.34 6.70 10.26
N LEU A 393 -39.49 6.13 9.93
CA LEU A 393 -40.51 6.73 9.09
C LEU A 393 -41.84 6.72 9.83
N ASP A 394 -42.42 7.90 10.04
CA ASP A 394 -43.81 8.03 10.51
C ASP A 394 -44.80 7.69 9.38
N ASP A 395 -45.92 7.06 9.73
CA ASP A 395 -46.96 6.67 8.78
C ASP A 395 -47.61 7.87 8.10
N GLY A 396 -47.99 7.66 6.85
CA GLY A 396 -48.81 8.65 6.10
C GLY A 396 -48.02 9.81 5.50
N LEU A 397 -46.71 9.80 5.57
CA LEU A 397 -45.84 10.87 5.05
C LEU A 397 -45.45 10.68 3.58
N MET A 398 -45.16 11.81 2.94
CA MET A 398 -44.56 11.91 1.60
C MET A 398 -43.26 12.72 1.68
N VAL A 399 -42.22 12.24 1.01
CA VAL A 399 -40.93 12.91 0.90
C VAL A 399 -40.49 12.96 -0.54
N SER A 400 -40.01 14.11 -1.01
CA SER A 400 -39.53 14.24 -2.38
C SER A 400 -38.26 13.43 -2.60
N ALA A 401 -38.14 12.82 -3.78
CA ALA A 401 -36.95 12.10 -4.19
C ALA A 401 -35.69 12.99 -4.24
N SER A 402 -35.90 14.25 -4.61
CA SER A 402 -34.83 15.26 -4.68
C SER A 402 -34.25 15.58 -3.31
N ALA A 403 -35.09 15.73 -2.28
CA ALA A 403 -34.67 16.00 -0.90
C ALA A 403 -33.80 14.87 -0.35
N VAL A 404 -34.21 13.60 -0.48
CA VAL A 404 -33.42 12.45 -0.03
C VAL A 404 -32.09 12.34 -0.78
N ASN A 405 -32.10 12.59 -2.10
CA ASN A 405 -30.88 12.56 -2.89
C ASN A 405 -29.91 13.71 -2.57
N ALA A 406 -30.42 14.89 -2.23
CA ALA A 406 -29.60 16.02 -1.80
C ALA A 406 -28.93 15.73 -0.46
N LEU A 407 -29.69 15.28 0.53
CA LEU A 407 -29.18 14.88 1.84
C LEU A 407 -28.11 13.80 1.74
N ARG A 408 -28.36 12.79 0.91
CA ARG A 408 -27.36 11.73 0.70
C ARG A 408 -26.06 12.28 0.14
N ARG A 409 -26.09 13.17 -0.84
CA ARG A 409 -24.89 13.80 -1.42
C ARG A 409 -24.14 14.62 -0.37
N GLU A 410 -24.85 15.50 0.31
CA GLU A 410 -24.27 16.35 1.37
C GLU A 410 -23.60 15.50 2.46
N LEU A 411 -24.27 14.45 2.94
CA LEU A 411 -23.71 13.54 3.94
C LEU A 411 -22.46 12.84 3.45
N LEU A 412 -22.46 12.31 2.21
CA LEU A 412 -21.31 11.58 1.68
C LEU A 412 -20.13 12.51 1.39
N ASP A 413 -20.37 13.75 0.98
CA ASP A 413 -19.34 14.78 0.79
C ASP A 413 -18.70 15.17 2.15
N GLU A 414 -19.51 15.35 3.19
CA GLU A 414 -19.02 15.61 4.55
C GLU A 414 -18.22 14.43 5.12
N LEU A 415 -18.68 13.19 4.92
CA LEU A 415 -17.93 12.01 5.31
C LEU A 415 -16.59 11.88 4.55
N ALA A 416 -16.57 12.26 3.26
CA ALA A 416 -15.36 12.26 2.46
C ALA A 416 -14.34 13.27 3.00
N ALA A 417 -14.77 14.50 3.33
CA ALA A 417 -13.94 15.52 3.95
C ALA A 417 -13.31 15.02 5.26
N ARG A 418 -14.13 14.46 6.17
CA ARG A 418 -13.67 13.92 7.47
C ARG A 418 -12.74 12.72 7.36
N ARG A 419 -12.62 12.12 6.21
CA ARG A 419 -11.66 11.03 5.96
C ARG A 419 -10.30 11.53 5.50
N THR A 420 -10.22 12.76 5.03
CA THR A 420 -8.99 13.36 4.51
C THR A 420 -8.38 14.39 5.47
N ASP A 421 -9.14 14.80 6.50
CA ASP A 421 -8.67 15.62 7.62
C ASP A 421 -7.87 14.77 8.63
#